data_8d942da601be15b7722f4fa9454b68a6
#
_entry.id   8d942da601be15b7722f4fa9454b68a6
#
_cell.length_a   1.000
_cell.length_b   1.000
_cell.length_c   1.000
_cell.angle_alpha   90.00
_cell.angle_beta   90.00
_cell.angle_gamma   90.00
#
_symmetry.space_group_name_H-M   'P 1'
#
loop_
_entity.id
_entity.type
_entity.pdbx_description
1 polymer ?
#
loop_
_entity_poly.entity_id
_entity_poly.type
_entity_poly.pdbx_seq_one_letter_code
_entity_poly.pdbx_strand_id
1 'polypeptide(L)'
;MKILITIPCLLTGGTEIQTLNLVRALVQGGHQVIVTCYFEYTPAMVQCYQNSGSKVICLSPNSTRIGGWKGVIFLFKGLREILRNERPDIAHVQYMAPGAIPIFLLRLLGMKNIIVTTHTAADIYPNLRLIHFVQKYCVRVFTCITMRAEESFFGSAELYNSDTILKRRNHFTIYNALPPNIHIREEQKTFSDKEITLGVVSRLERIKGMDLVIPAFAKLKKQYTVIRLLVVGDGSQRIIMQDQAIELGVNDSVEWMGRQEQSHLQSLYDRVDILLMPSRSEGFGLTAIEGMARGCVVVASNIGGLPEVVKDGKVGLLHQTEDVEDMVAQIQSLLENRVRTIQLSRNALLYVSQFSFEKYATAFCNLYERIN
;
A
#
# COMPACT_ATOMS: atom_id res chain seq x y z
N MET A 1 -18.57 -18.35 6.27
CA MET A 1 -19.24 -17.61 5.18
C MET A 1 -18.47 -17.81 3.88
N LYS A 2 -19.14 -17.66 2.75
CA LYS A 2 -18.49 -17.63 1.44
C LYS A 2 -18.36 -16.18 0.95
N ILE A 3 -17.14 -15.74 0.72
CA ILE A 3 -16.82 -14.35 0.44
C ILE A 3 -16.23 -14.23 -0.96
N LEU A 4 -16.79 -13.34 -1.77
CA LEU A 4 -16.30 -12.98 -3.08
C LEU A 4 -15.47 -11.69 -2.97
N ILE A 5 -14.16 -11.75 -3.19
CA ILE A 5 -13.31 -10.59 -3.35
C ILE A 5 -13.13 -10.31 -4.83
N THR A 6 -13.35 -9.08 -5.23
CA THR A 6 -13.19 -8.68 -6.63
C THR A 6 -12.13 -7.60 -6.76
N ILE A 7 -11.24 -7.75 -7.74
CA ILE A 7 -10.11 -6.85 -7.98
C ILE A 7 -9.88 -6.65 -9.48
N PRO A 8 -9.50 -5.44 -9.92
CA PRO A 8 -9.27 -5.18 -11.35
C PRO A 8 -8.13 -5.99 -11.95
N CYS A 9 -7.03 -6.14 -11.22
CA CYS A 9 -5.85 -6.85 -11.68
C CYS A 9 -5.13 -7.58 -10.54
N LEU A 10 -4.32 -8.57 -10.89
CA LEU A 10 -3.41 -9.30 -9.99
C LEU A 10 -1.96 -9.14 -10.51
N LEU A 11 -1.47 -7.91 -10.39
CA LEU A 11 -0.09 -7.54 -10.69
C LEU A 11 0.70 -7.37 -9.39
N THR A 12 1.94 -6.88 -9.47
CA THR A 12 2.71 -6.58 -8.26
C THR A 12 2.54 -5.12 -7.88
N GLY A 13 1.74 -4.86 -6.85
CA GLY A 13 1.45 -3.52 -6.35
C GLY A 13 0.94 -3.56 -4.90
N GLY A 14 0.85 -2.39 -4.28
CA GLY A 14 0.42 -2.27 -2.87
C GLY A 14 -1.02 -2.75 -2.66
N THR A 15 -1.93 -2.46 -3.60
CA THR A 15 -3.32 -2.90 -3.53
C THR A 15 -3.44 -4.41 -3.57
N GLU A 16 -2.71 -5.07 -4.48
CA GLU A 16 -2.72 -6.52 -4.64
C GLU A 16 -2.13 -7.21 -3.40
N ILE A 17 -1.06 -6.68 -2.84
CA ILE A 17 -0.46 -7.21 -1.61
C ILE A 17 -1.42 -7.07 -0.42
N GLN A 18 -2.09 -5.93 -0.28
CA GLN A 18 -3.07 -5.74 0.80
C GLN A 18 -4.33 -6.56 0.61
N THR A 19 -4.78 -6.75 -0.63
CA THR A 19 -5.88 -7.68 -0.92
C THR A 19 -5.48 -9.14 -0.61
N LEU A 20 -4.22 -9.53 -0.85
CA LEU A 20 -3.71 -10.84 -0.44
C LEU A 20 -3.69 -10.97 1.10
N ASN A 21 -3.32 -9.92 1.83
CA ASN A 21 -3.41 -9.92 3.29
C ASN A 21 -4.86 -10.07 3.78
N LEU A 22 -5.81 -9.40 3.12
CA LEU A 22 -7.24 -9.59 3.40
C LEU A 22 -7.68 -11.04 3.17
N VAL A 23 -7.28 -11.63 2.06
CA VAL A 23 -7.58 -13.04 1.75
C VAL A 23 -7.04 -13.96 2.83
N ARG A 24 -5.77 -13.78 3.22
CA ARG A 24 -5.13 -14.56 4.30
C ARG A 24 -5.89 -14.42 5.63
N ALA A 25 -6.25 -13.19 6.01
CA ALA A 25 -7.02 -12.92 7.22
C ALA A 25 -8.36 -13.66 7.22
N LEU A 26 -9.09 -13.60 6.11
CA LEU A 26 -10.40 -14.24 5.98
C LEU A 26 -10.32 -15.78 5.95
N VAL A 27 -9.33 -16.33 5.26
CA VAL A 27 -9.10 -17.79 5.25
C VAL A 27 -8.71 -18.30 6.64
N GLN A 28 -7.82 -17.58 7.35
CA GLN A 28 -7.47 -17.88 8.75
C GLN A 28 -8.68 -17.76 9.68
N GLY A 29 -9.60 -16.83 9.40
CA GLY A 29 -10.89 -16.68 10.10
C GLY A 29 -11.93 -17.76 9.74
N GLY A 30 -11.56 -18.79 8.98
CA GLY A 30 -12.43 -19.92 8.65
C GLY A 30 -13.45 -19.63 7.53
N HIS A 31 -13.24 -18.58 6.73
CA HIS A 31 -14.12 -18.24 5.60
C HIS A 31 -13.67 -18.93 4.30
N GLN A 32 -14.64 -19.26 3.44
CA GLN A 32 -14.37 -19.67 2.07
C GLN A 32 -14.21 -18.43 1.20
N VAL A 33 -13.02 -18.20 0.64
CA VAL A 33 -12.69 -17.00 -0.12
C VAL A 33 -12.54 -17.33 -1.59
N ILE A 34 -13.26 -16.57 -2.42
CA ILE A 34 -13.15 -16.58 -3.88
C ILE A 34 -12.62 -15.22 -4.31
N VAL A 35 -11.53 -15.22 -5.06
CA VAL A 35 -10.95 -14.00 -5.62
C VAL A 35 -11.23 -13.96 -7.11
N THR A 36 -11.83 -12.87 -7.57
CA THR A 36 -12.10 -12.63 -8.99
C THR A 36 -11.26 -11.49 -9.50
N CYS A 37 -10.35 -11.80 -10.42
CA CYS A 37 -9.59 -10.83 -11.19
C CYS A 37 -10.31 -10.53 -12.50
N TYR A 38 -10.54 -9.24 -12.78
CA TYR A 38 -11.26 -8.86 -13.98
C TYR A 38 -10.40 -8.91 -15.25
N PHE A 39 -9.18 -8.40 -15.18
CA PHE A 39 -8.37 -8.08 -16.34
C PHE A 39 -6.95 -8.67 -16.26
N GLU A 40 -5.97 -7.83 -15.99
CA GLU A 40 -4.56 -8.19 -16.06
C GLU A 40 -4.10 -8.99 -14.84
N TYR A 41 -3.30 -10.03 -15.07
CA TYR A 41 -2.69 -10.83 -14.00
C TYR A 41 -1.37 -11.44 -14.42
N THR A 42 -0.56 -11.78 -13.42
CA THR A 42 0.63 -12.60 -13.60
C THR A 42 0.42 -13.98 -12.97
N PRO A 43 0.94 -15.07 -13.59
CA PRO A 43 0.83 -16.41 -13.00
C PRO A 43 1.37 -16.50 -11.57
N ALA A 44 2.47 -15.82 -11.29
CA ALA A 44 3.07 -15.78 -9.96
C ALA A 44 2.11 -15.19 -8.90
N MET A 45 1.43 -14.07 -9.23
CA MET A 45 0.48 -13.46 -8.29
C MET A 45 -0.75 -14.34 -8.11
N VAL A 46 -1.29 -14.93 -9.17
CA VAL A 46 -2.40 -15.90 -9.09
C VAL A 46 -2.02 -17.05 -8.14
N GLN A 47 -0.80 -17.60 -8.29
CA GLN A 47 -0.32 -18.67 -7.42
C GLN A 47 -0.20 -18.23 -5.95
N CYS A 48 0.24 -16.99 -5.68
CA CYS A 48 0.28 -16.46 -4.31
C CYS A 48 -1.09 -16.45 -3.65
N TYR A 49 -2.13 -16.07 -4.38
CA TYR A 49 -3.51 -16.08 -3.88
C TYR A 49 -4.04 -17.51 -3.69
N GLN A 50 -3.76 -18.42 -4.62
CA GLN A 50 -4.13 -19.82 -4.47
C GLN A 50 -3.46 -20.48 -3.28
N ASN A 51 -2.16 -20.21 -3.07
CA ASN A 51 -1.41 -20.70 -1.92
C ASN A 51 -1.93 -20.15 -0.58
N SER A 52 -2.65 -19.03 -0.59
CA SER A 52 -3.31 -18.50 0.61
C SER A 52 -4.61 -19.24 0.98
N GLY A 53 -5.01 -20.26 0.22
CA GLY A 53 -6.23 -21.04 0.45
C GLY A 53 -7.47 -20.48 -0.25
N SER A 54 -7.35 -19.49 -1.13
CA SER A 54 -8.48 -18.95 -1.88
C SER A 54 -8.65 -19.62 -3.24
N LYS A 55 -9.90 -19.66 -3.73
CA LYS A 55 -10.21 -20.00 -5.11
C LYS A 55 -10.03 -18.76 -5.98
N VAL A 56 -9.18 -18.81 -7.00
CA VAL A 56 -8.95 -17.69 -7.92
C VAL A 56 -9.64 -17.91 -9.26
N ILE A 57 -10.39 -16.91 -9.72
CA ILE A 57 -11.09 -16.91 -11.00
C ILE A 57 -10.64 -15.67 -11.80
N CYS A 58 -9.87 -15.87 -12.86
CA CYS A 58 -9.49 -14.82 -13.80
C CYS A 58 -10.51 -14.76 -14.93
N LEU A 59 -11.22 -13.62 -15.07
CA LEU A 59 -12.25 -13.47 -16.10
C LEU A 59 -11.66 -13.33 -17.49
N SER A 60 -10.58 -12.57 -17.64
CA SER A 60 -9.91 -12.36 -18.93
C SER A 60 -8.93 -13.50 -19.22
N PRO A 61 -9.19 -14.38 -20.20
CA PRO A 61 -8.31 -15.51 -20.48
C PRO A 61 -6.92 -15.08 -21.00
N ASN A 62 -6.83 -13.91 -21.63
CA ASN A 62 -5.59 -13.38 -22.21
C ASN A 62 -4.91 -12.31 -21.34
N SER A 63 -5.31 -12.16 -20.08
CA SER A 63 -4.76 -11.13 -19.17
C SER A 63 -4.77 -9.71 -19.77
N THR A 64 -5.88 -9.37 -20.45
CA THR A 64 -6.01 -8.08 -21.15
C THR A 64 -7.21 -7.29 -20.64
N ARG A 65 -7.09 -5.97 -20.69
CA ARG A 65 -8.15 -5.05 -20.28
C ARG A 65 -9.14 -4.82 -21.43
N ILE A 66 -10.43 -4.97 -21.13
CA ILE A 66 -11.52 -4.71 -22.05
C ILE A 66 -12.24 -3.45 -21.59
N GLY A 67 -12.22 -2.41 -22.43
CA GLY A 67 -12.82 -1.11 -22.11
C GLY A 67 -14.19 -0.89 -22.72
N GLY A 68 -14.82 0.25 -22.41
CA GLY A 68 -16.10 0.70 -22.94
C GLY A 68 -17.26 -0.27 -22.66
N TRP A 69 -18.29 -0.24 -23.50
CA TRP A 69 -19.48 -1.08 -23.35
C TRP A 69 -19.19 -2.59 -23.41
N LYS A 70 -18.19 -2.98 -24.20
CA LYS A 70 -17.75 -4.39 -24.27
C LYS A 70 -17.25 -4.86 -22.92
N GLY A 71 -16.50 -4.02 -22.20
CA GLY A 71 -16.03 -4.30 -20.84
C GLY A 71 -17.18 -4.44 -19.83
N VAL A 72 -18.21 -3.61 -19.92
CA VAL A 72 -19.39 -3.70 -19.04
C VAL A 72 -20.13 -5.02 -19.26
N ILE A 73 -20.38 -5.40 -20.53
CA ILE A 73 -21.05 -6.66 -20.88
C ILE A 73 -20.20 -7.86 -20.42
N PHE A 74 -18.89 -7.78 -20.62
CA PHE A 74 -17.94 -8.81 -20.19
C PHE A 74 -18.01 -9.01 -18.67
N LEU A 75 -17.90 -7.94 -17.88
CA LEU A 75 -18.01 -7.98 -16.42
C LEU A 75 -19.38 -8.49 -15.97
N PHE A 76 -20.46 -8.04 -16.61
CA PHE A 76 -21.80 -8.51 -16.28
C PHE A 76 -21.95 -10.03 -16.45
N LYS A 77 -21.48 -10.57 -17.58
CA LYS A 77 -21.54 -12.03 -17.85
C LYS A 77 -20.69 -12.79 -16.83
N GLY A 78 -19.46 -12.37 -16.60
CA GLY A 78 -18.54 -13.03 -15.65
C GLY A 78 -19.06 -12.99 -14.21
N LEU A 79 -19.47 -11.82 -13.72
CA LEU A 79 -20.02 -11.69 -12.37
C LEU A 79 -21.32 -12.49 -12.19
N ARG A 80 -22.20 -12.48 -13.20
CA ARG A 80 -23.45 -13.29 -13.17
C ARG A 80 -23.15 -14.78 -13.05
N GLU A 81 -22.21 -15.29 -13.81
CA GLU A 81 -21.78 -16.69 -13.75
C GLU A 81 -21.22 -17.06 -12.37
N ILE A 82 -20.33 -16.21 -11.83
CA ILE A 82 -19.76 -16.42 -10.50
C ILE A 82 -20.85 -16.42 -9.42
N LEU A 83 -21.74 -15.43 -9.40
CA LEU A 83 -22.81 -15.35 -8.42
C LEU A 83 -23.75 -16.56 -8.48
N ARG A 84 -24.04 -17.07 -9.71
CA ARG A 84 -24.87 -18.25 -9.90
C ARG A 84 -24.21 -19.54 -9.39
N ASN A 85 -22.91 -19.71 -9.71
CA ASN A 85 -22.19 -20.93 -9.41
C ASN A 85 -21.70 -20.99 -7.95
N GLU A 86 -21.21 -19.86 -7.44
CA GLU A 86 -20.56 -19.79 -6.13
C GLU A 86 -21.50 -19.36 -5.00
N ARG A 87 -22.52 -18.56 -5.29
CA ARG A 87 -23.49 -18.05 -4.31
C ARG A 87 -22.84 -17.45 -3.06
N PRO A 88 -21.97 -16.43 -3.21
CA PRO A 88 -21.32 -15.81 -2.07
C PRO A 88 -22.32 -15.06 -1.18
N ASP A 89 -22.06 -15.06 0.14
CA ASP A 89 -22.83 -14.32 1.14
C ASP A 89 -22.52 -12.82 1.10
N ILE A 90 -21.24 -12.49 0.83
CA ILE A 90 -20.72 -11.12 0.79
C ILE A 90 -19.84 -10.95 -0.46
N ALA A 91 -19.94 -9.79 -1.11
CA ALA A 91 -18.99 -9.35 -2.12
C ALA A 91 -18.17 -8.17 -1.61
N HIS A 92 -16.85 -8.25 -1.69
CA HIS A 92 -15.95 -7.16 -1.33
C HIS A 92 -15.20 -6.67 -2.57
N VAL A 93 -15.49 -5.45 -2.99
CA VAL A 93 -14.89 -4.82 -4.15
C VAL A 93 -13.65 -4.05 -3.70
N GLN A 94 -12.50 -4.48 -4.20
CA GLN A 94 -11.23 -3.80 -4.00
C GLN A 94 -11.05 -2.79 -5.12
N TYR A 95 -10.83 -1.54 -4.76
CA TYR A 95 -10.58 -0.47 -5.72
C TYR A 95 -11.78 -0.02 -6.57
N MET A 96 -12.25 1.17 -6.29
CA MET A 96 -13.42 1.78 -6.94
C MET A 96 -13.10 2.50 -8.27
N ALA A 97 -12.09 2.11 -9.02
CA ALA A 97 -11.77 2.72 -10.31
C ALA A 97 -11.73 1.71 -11.46
N PRO A 98 -12.08 2.12 -12.66
CA PRO A 98 -12.80 3.33 -13.02
C PRO A 98 -14.31 3.18 -12.80
N GLY A 99 -14.86 4.01 -11.91
CA GLY A 99 -16.28 4.35 -11.95
C GLY A 99 -17.29 3.35 -11.41
N ALA A 100 -17.08 2.66 -10.30
CA ALA A 100 -18.15 1.89 -9.58
C ALA A 100 -18.93 0.84 -10.38
N ILE A 101 -18.59 0.58 -11.66
CA ILE A 101 -19.31 -0.37 -12.53
C ILE A 101 -19.46 -1.76 -11.89
N PRO A 102 -18.41 -2.39 -11.32
CA PRO A 102 -18.55 -3.68 -10.67
C PRO A 102 -19.58 -3.67 -9.53
N ILE A 103 -19.64 -2.57 -8.77
CA ILE A 103 -20.57 -2.40 -7.64
C ILE A 103 -22.00 -2.35 -8.17
N PHE A 104 -22.26 -1.55 -9.21
CA PHE A 104 -23.60 -1.47 -9.84
C PHE A 104 -24.03 -2.81 -10.43
N LEU A 105 -23.11 -3.53 -11.08
CA LEU A 105 -23.39 -4.84 -11.65
C LEU A 105 -23.72 -5.87 -10.56
N LEU A 106 -22.93 -5.91 -9.47
CA LEU A 106 -23.21 -6.79 -8.33
C LEU A 106 -24.57 -6.48 -7.71
N ARG A 107 -24.90 -5.18 -7.56
CA ARG A 107 -26.20 -4.74 -7.02
C ARG A 107 -27.35 -5.12 -7.92
N LEU A 108 -27.21 -4.92 -9.24
CA LEU A 108 -28.17 -5.31 -10.27
C LEU A 108 -28.40 -6.82 -10.29
N LEU A 109 -27.36 -7.61 -10.06
CA LEU A 109 -27.41 -9.08 -10.01
C LEU A 109 -27.94 -9.61 -8.66
N GLY A 110 -28.39 -8.73 -7.75
CA GLY A 110 -29.07 -9.10 -6.51
C GLY A 110 -28.18 -9.22 -5.27
N MET A 111 -26.87 -8.91 -5.37
CA MET A 111 -26.00 -8.92 -4.21
C MET A 111 -26.38 -7.79 -3.24
N LYS A 112 -26.72 -8.15 -2.00
CA LYS A 112 -27.15 -7.20 -0.96
C LYS A 112 -25.99 -6.74 -0.08
N ASN A 113 -25.12 -7.66 0.31
CA ASN A 113 -24.01 -7.40 1.21
C ASN A 113 -22.75 -7.09 0.39
N ILE A 114 -22.57 -5.81 0.04
CA ILE A 114 -21.40 -5.33 -0.70
C ILE A 114 -20.56 -4.47 0.22
N ILE A 115 -19.28 -4.81 0.34
CA ILE A 115 -18.24 -3.99 0.95
C ILE A 115 -17.39 -3.38 -0.16
N VAL A 116 -16.89 -2.18 0.05
CA VAL A 116 -15.92 -1.54 -0.84
C VAL A 116 -14.74 -1.07 -0.03
N THR A 117 -13.53 -1.33 -0.50
CA THR A 117 -12.31 -0.68 0.01
C THR A 117 -11.69 0.19 -1.08
N THR A 118 -11.43 1.47 -0.78
CA THR A 118 -10.63 2.34 -1.64
C THR A 118 -9.18 2.34 -1.21
N HIS A 119 -8.27 2.21 -2.19
CA HIS A 119 -6.82 2.18 -1.99
C HIS A 119 -6.13 3.47 -2.45
N THR A 120 -6.90 4.49 -2.80
CA THR A 120 -6.39 5.77 -3.30
C THR A 120 -6.72 6.91 -2.36
N ALA A 121 -5.88 7.95 -2.42
CA ALA A 121 -6.22 9.25 -1.85
C ALA A 121 -7.34 9.91 -2.66
N ALA A 122 -8.07 10.84 -2.04
CA ALA A 122 -9.22 11.49 -2.64
C ALA A 122 -8.90 12.36 -3.86
N ASP A 123 -7.70 12.87 -3.91
CA ASP A 123 -7.20 13.75 -4.98
C ASP A 123 -7.31 13.09 -6.38
N ILE A 124 -7.42 11.75 -6.42
CA ILE A 124 -7.51 10.96 -7.66
C ILE A 124 -8.96 10.71 -8.08
N TYR A 125 -9.94 10.99 -7.21
CA TYR A 125 -11.35 10.77 -7.48
C TYR A 125 -12.11 12.07 -7.73
N PRO A 126 -12.32 12.46 -9.00
CA PRO A 126 -12.94 13.75 -9.31
C PRO A 126 -14.46 13.77 -9.05
N ASN A 127 -15.11 12.62 -8.83
CA ASN A 127 -16.57 12.54 -8.71
C ASN A 127 -17.04 12.11 -7.32
N LEU A 128 -16.97 13.03 -6.36
CA LEU A 128 -17.46 12.81 -4.99
C LEU A 128 -18.96 12.49 -4.94
N ARG A 129 -19.77 13.03 -5.87
CA ARG A 129 -21.21 12.73 -5.92
C ARG A 129 -21.47 11.24 -6.19
N LEU A 130 -20.67 10.66 -7.08
CA LEU A 130 -20.74 9.22 -7.36
C LEU A 130 -20.34 8.39 -6.12
N ILE A 131 -19.29 8.78 -5.42
CA ILE A 131 -18.83 8.11 -4.19
C ILE A 131 -19.93 8.15 -3.13
N HIS A 132 -20.52 9.31 -2.88
CA HIS A 132 -21.62 9.46 -1.91
C HIS A 132 -22.85 8.65 -2.31
N PHE A 133 -23.18 8.63 -3.60
CA PHE A 133 -24.29 7.79 -4.10
C PHE A 133 -24.03 6.30 -3.85
N VAL A 134 -22.83 5.82 -4.21
CA VAL A 134 -22.42 4.43 -3.98
C VAL A 134 -22.44 4.07 -2.50
N GLN A 135 -21.83 4.90 -1.66
CA GLN A 135 -21.79 4.71 -0.21
C GLN A 135 -23.20 4.63 0.39
N LYS A 136 -24.10 5.51 -0.03
CA LYS A 136 -25.44 5.61 0.55
C LYS A 136 -26.40 4.52 0.08
N TYR A 137 -26.31 4.13 -1.22
CA TYR A 137 -27.36 3.32 -1.85
C TYR A 137 -26.90 1.96 -2.35
N CYS A 138 -25.59 1.77 -2.60
CA CYS A 138 -25.11 0.57 -3.26
C CYS A 138 -24.37 -0.39 -2.35
N VAL A 139 -23.73 0.11 -1.28
CA VAL A 139 -22.90 -0.71 -0.41
C VAL A 139 -23.41 -0.78 1.02
N ARG A 140 -23.12 -1.88 1.68
CA ARG A 140 -23.39 -2.04 3.11
C ARG A 140 -22.35 -1.27 3.93
N VAL A 141 -21.09 -1.35 3.49
CA VAL A 141 -19.95 -0.69 4.14
C VAL A 141 -18.98 -0.18 3.09
N PHE A 142 -18.43 1.01 3.36
CA PHE A 142 -17.34 1.63 2.60
C PHE A 142 -16.13 1.81 3.51
N THR A 143 -14.99 1.19 3.16
CA THR A 143 -13.75 1.33 3.93
C THR A 143 -12.70 2.13 3.17
N CYS A 144 -11.94 2.93 3.91
CA CYS A 144 -10.76 3.65 3.43
C CYS A 144 -9.51 3.12 4.12
N ILE A 145 -8.37 3.26 3.46
CA ILE A 145 -7.09 2.78 4.00
C ILE A 145 -6.38 3.83 4.87
N THR A 146 -6.85 5.08 4.85
CA THR A 146 -6.37 6.19 5.70
C THR A 146 -7.54 7.07 6.14
N MET A 147 -7.43 7.68 7.31
CA MET A 147 -8.42 8.65 7.81
C MET A 147 -8.47 9.88 6.91
N ARG A 148 -7.33 10.32 6.38
CA ARG A 148 -7.26 11.43 5.43
C ARG A 148 -8.07 11.14 4.16
N ALA A 149 -8.01 9.91 3.63
CA ALA A 149 -8.82 9.53 2.47
C ALA A 149 -10.31 9.51 2.82
N GLU A 150 -10.68 8.96 3.97
CA GLU A 150 -12.06 8.94 4.45
C GLU A 150 -12.61 10.37 4.65
N GLU A 151 -11.85 11.22 5.33
CA GLU A 151 -12.25 12.61 5.58
C GLU A 151 -12.45 13.39 4.27
N SER A 152 -11.57 13.21 3.30
CA SER A 152 -11.69 13.89 2.01
C SER A 152 -12.87 13.38 1.17
N PHE A 153 -13.28 12.12 1.32
CA PHE A 153 -14.48 11.61 0.66
C PHE A 153 -15.76 12.02 1.37
N PHE A 154 -15.79 11.98 2.70
CA PHE A 154 -17.04 12.06 3.48
C PHE A 154 -17.10 13.24 4.47
N GLY A 155 -16.07 14.08 4.52
CA GLY A 155 -15.97 15.23 5.44
C GLY A 155 -15.74 14.85 6.89
N SER A 156 -15.59 13.56 7.20
CA SER A 156 -15.28 13.04 8.53
C SER A 156 -14.66 11.66 8.44
N ALA A 157 -13.77 11.32 9.37
CA ALA A 157 -13.10 10.04 9.43
C ALA A 157 -13.18 9.42 10.82
N GLU A 158 -13.21 8.08 10.86
CA GLU A 158 -13.20 7.30 12.09
C GLU A 158 -12.51 5.96 11.87
N LEU A 159 -11.58 5.60 12.74
CA LEU A 159 -11.01 4.27 12.75
C LEU A 159 -12.07 3.24 13.13
N TYR A 160 -12.04 2.11 12.41
CA TYR A 160 -12.95 1.00 12.70
C TYR A 160 -12.84 0.56 14.16
N ASN A 161 -13.98 0.59 14.83
CA ASN A 161 -14.15 0.04 16.17
C ASN A 161 -15.38 -0.87 16.18
N SER A 162 -15.18 -2.13 16.55
CA SER A 162 -16.24 -3.14 16.59
C SER A 162 -17.45 -2.72 17.41
N ASP A 163 -17.29 -1.89 18.43
CA ASP A 163 -18.35 -1.62 19.40
C ASP A 163 -19.31 -0.49 18.99
N THR A 164 -18.87 0.42 18.14
CA THR A 164 -19.61 1.67 17.86
C THR A 164 -20.12 1.81 16.43
N ILE A 165 -19.59 1.11 15.46
CA ILE A 165 -19.58 1.57 14.07
C ILE A 165 -20.88 1.40 13.30
N LEU A 166 -21.54 0.29 13.32
CA LEU A 166 -22.67 0.07 12.40
C LEU A 166 -23.98 0.75 12.83
N LYS A 167 -24.00 1.43 13.95
CA LYS A 167 -25.23 2.07 14.45
C LYS A 167 -25.48 3.48 13.89
N ARG A 168 -24.43 4.18 13.43
CA ARG A 168 -24.50 5.59 13.04
C ARG A 168 -23.94 5.93 11.65
N ARG A 169 -23.01 5.12 11.11
CA ARG A 169 -22.36 5.38 9.81
C ARG A 169 -21.91 4.07 9.14
N ASN A 170 -21.80 4.08 7.81
CA ASN A 170 -21.35 2.90 7.06
C ASN A 170 -20.04 3.13 6.29
N HIS A 171 -19.28 4.16 6.68
CA HIS A 171 -17.92 4.38 6.17
C HIS A 171 -16.95 4.57 7.33
N PHE A 172 -15.74 4.04 7.21
CA PHE A 172 -14.68 4.14 8.20
C PHE A 172 -13.33 3.69 7.64
N THR A 173 -12.28 3.98 8.40
CA THR A 173 -10.91 3.60 8.07
C THR A 173 -10.53 2.28 8.72
N ILE A 174 -9.97 1.36 7.91
CA ILE A 174 -9.16 0.23 8.36
C ILE A 174 -7.79 0.39 7.70
N TYR A 175 -6.75 0.61 8.50
CA TYR A 175 -5.39 0.75 7.98
C TYR A 175 -4.93 -0.52 7.28
N ASN A 176 -4.12 -0.35 6.26
CA ASN A 176 -3.38 -1.45 5.66
C ASN A 176 -2.43 -2.10 6.69
N ALA A 177 -2.17 -3.38 6.50
CA ALA A 177 -1.32 -4.15 7.40
C ALA A 177 0.11 -4.31 6.88
N LEU A 178 1.02 -4.46 7.81
CA LEU A 178 2.35 -4.99 7.56
C LEU A 178 2.23 -6.39 6.94
N PRO A 179 2.92 -6.67 5.83
CA PRO A 179 2.90 -8.01 5.24
C PRO A 179 3.44 -9.07 6.23
N PRO A 180 2.84 -10.28 6.27
CA PRO A 180 3.23 -11.29 7.26
C PRO A 180 4.69 -11.76 7.19
N ASN A 181 5.36 -11.55 6.06
CA ASN A 181 6.77 -11.87 5.85
C ASN A 181 7.73 -10.79 6.36
N ILE A 182 7.21 -9.65 6.84
CA ILE A 182 8.01 -8.59 7.47
C ILE A 182 7.70 -8.60 8.96
N HIS A 183 8.64 -9.07 9.76
CA HIS A 183 8.49 -9.13 11.20
C HIS A 183 8.99 -7.84 11.85
N ILE A 184 8.29 -7.40 12.88
CA ILE A 184 8.76 -6.26 13.69
C ILE A 184 10.01 -6.69 14.43
N ARG A 185 11.07 -5.91 14.30
CA ARG A 185 12.35 -6.15 14.97
C ARG A 185 12.19 -5.99 16.48
N GLU A 186 12.61 -6.98 17.25
CA GLU A 186 12.54 -6.94 18.72
C GLU A 186 13.61 -6.03 19.31
N GLU A 187 14.81 -6.10 18.74
CA GLU A 187 15.95 -5.31 19.21
C GLU A 187 16.02 -3.95 18.51
N GLN A 188 16.50 -2.95 19.26
CA GLN A 188 16.78 -1.63 18.71
C GLN A 188 17.80 -1.73 17.57
N LYS A 189 17.53 -1.07 16.44
CA LYS A 189 18.50 -0.99 15.34
C LYS A 189 19.73 -0.23 15.76
N THR A 190 20.91 -0.80 15.47
CA THR A 190 22.19 -0.16 15.70
C THR A 190 22.61 0.60 14.44
N PHE A 191 22.88 1.88 14.56
CA PHE A 191 23.40 2.71 13.48
C PHE A 191 24.93 2.73 13.55
N SER A 192 25.61 2.48 12.43
CA SER A 192 27.08 2.49 12.36
C SER A 192 27.64 3.91 12.39
N ASP A 193 28.77 4.10 13.05
CA ASP A 193 29.53 5.36 12.97
C ASP A 193 30.39 5.45 11.70
N LYS A 194 30.62 4.30 11.05
CA LYS A 194 31.52 4.20 9.90
C LYS A 194 30.80 4.32 8.56
N GLU A 195 29.55 3.90 8.50
CA GLU A 195 28.78 3.90 7.26
C GLU A 195 27.29 3.98 7.58
N ILE A 196 26.58 4.89 6.91
CA ILE A 196 25.12 5.02 6.95
C ILE A 196 24.54 4.68 5.58
N THR A 197 23.60 3.76 5.55
CA THR A 197 22.93 3.35 4.32
C THR A 197 21.61 4.07 4.16
N LEU A 198 21.52 4.96 3.16
CA LEU A 198 20.25 5.44 2.65
C LEU A 198 19.64 4.35 1.76
N GLY A 199 18.32 4.18 1.77
CA GLY A 199 17.68 3.14 0.97
C GLY A 199 16.45 3.64 0.24
N VAL A 200 16.21 3.06 -0.94
CA VAL A 200 14.97 3.17 -1.68
C VAL A 200 14.46 1.77 -1.98
N VAL A 201 13.22 1.48 -1.61
CA VAL A 201 12.55 0.20 -1.91
C VAL A 201 11.22 0.50 -2.58
N SER A 202 11.20 0.52 -3.93
CA SER A 202 10.02 0.94 -4.68
C SER A 202 10.10 0.51 -6.14
N ARG A 203 8.97 0.65 -6.85
CA ARG A 203 9.01 0.72 -8.32
C ARG A 203 9.78 1.99 -8.72
N LEU A 204 10.75 1.84 -9.60
CA LEU A 204 11.56 2.98 -10.06
C LEU A 204 10.80 3.78 -11.12
N GLU A 205 9.75 4.47 -10.67
CA GLU A 205 8.85 5.25 -11.51
C GLU A 205 8.83 6.73 -11.08
N ARG A 206 8.58 7.62 -12.02
CA ARG A 206 8.53 9.06 -11.74
C ARG A 206 7.46 9.43 -10.70
N ILE A 207 6.33 8.70 -10.68
CA ILE A 207 5.29 8.91 -9.67
C ILE A 207 5.79 8.61 -8.24
N LYS A 208 6.84 7.82 -8.10
CA LYS A 208 7.51 7.52 -6.83
C LYS A 208 8.67 8.48 -6.51
N GLY A 209 8.88 9.52 -7.31
CA GLY A 209 9.90 10.53 -7.10
C GLY A 209 11.34 10.02 -7.28
N MET A 210 11.53 8.95 -8.06
CA MET A 210 12.84 8.32 -8.21
C MET A 210 13.86 9.22 -8.89
N ASP A 211 13.41 10.14 -9.72
CA ASP A 211 14.22 11.19 -10.35
C ASP A 211 14.82 12.21 -9.36
N LEU A 212 14.30 12.28 -8.12
CA LEU A 212 14.80 13.18 -7.08
C LEU A 212 15.91 12.54 -6.21
N VAL A 213 16.01 11.18 -6.22
CA VAL A 213 16.87 10.44 -5.29
C VAL A 213 18.37 10.68 -5.55
N ILE A 214 18.81 10.51 -6.79
CA ILE A 214 20.23 10.65 -7.15
C ILE A 214 20.73 12.09 -6.98
N PRO A 215 19.99 13.15 -7.41
CA PRO A 215 20.36 14.53 -7.13
C PRO A 215 20.52 14.83 -5.63
N ALA A 216 19.58 14.36 -4.79
CA ALA A 216 19.66 14.52 -3.35
C ALA A 216 20.89 13.77 -2.75
N PHE A 217 21.08 12.51 -3.15
CA PHE A 217 22.21 11.71 -2.70
C PHE A 217 23.56 12.34 -3.07
N ALA A 218 23.70 12.85 -4.28
CA ALA A 218 24.92 13.52 -4.74
C ALA A 218 25.25 14.79 -3.92
N LYS A 219 24.22 15.57 -3.54
CA LYS A 219 24.41 16.73 -2.65
C LYS A 219 24.91 16.30 -1.27
N LEU A 220 24.29 15.27 -0.69
CA LEU A 220 24.70 14.72 0.60
C LEU A 220 26.10 14.13 0.55
N LYS A 221 26.44 13.40 -0.51
CA LYS A 221 27.75 12.74 -0.67
C LYS A 221 28.93 13.69 -0.71
N LYS A 222 28.72 14.96 -1.14
CA LYS A 222 29.73 16.01 -1.11
C LYS A 222 30.15 16.39 0.32
N GLN A 223 29.25 16.25 1.29
CA GLN A 223 29.47 16.63 2.68
C GLN A 223 29.76 15.42 3.57
N TYR A 224 29.14 14.27 3.27
CA TYR A 224 29.20 13.05 4.07
C TYR A 224 29.80 11.91 3.24
N THR A 225 31.09 11.66 3.38
CA THR A 225 31.79 10.60 2.64
C THR A 225 31.37 9.18 3.04
N VAL A 226 30.82 9.03 4.26
CA VAL A 226 30.47 7.74 4.88
C VAL A 226 29.08 7.23 4.50
N ILE A 227 28.34 7.91 3.62
CA ILE A 227 27.02 7.45 3.21
C ILE A 227 27.06 6.59 1.94
N ARG A 228 26.16 5.60 1.87
CA ARG A 228 25.86 4.79 0.67
C ARG A 228 24.37 4.84 0.34
N LEU A 229 24.05 4.51 -0.89
CA LEU A 229 22.66 4.39 -1.35
C LEU A 229 22.38 2.96 -1.83
N LEU A 230 21.39 2.30 -1.24
CA LEU A 230 20.86 1.02 -1.68
C LEU A 230 19.57 1.25 -2.46
N VAL A 231 19.53 0.84 -3.74
CA VAL A 231 18.35 0.99 -4.61
C VAL A 231 17.76 -0.39 -4.91
N VAL A 232 16.56 -0.64 -4.35
CA VAL A 232 15.82 -1.89 -4.52
C VAL A 232 14.57 -1.62 -5.35
N GLY A 233 14.48 -2.27 -6.49
CA GLY A 233 13.35 -2.14 -7.41
C GLY A 233 13.78 -2.02 -8.86
N ASP A 234 12.79 -1.88 -9.73
CA ASP A 234 12.96 -1.70 -11.17
C ASP A 234 11.84 -0.82 -11.72
N GLY A 235 12.05 -0.25 -12.91
CA GLY A 235 11.06 0.61 -13.56
C GLY A 235 11.68 1.55 -14.58
N SER A 236 10.85 2.42 -15.15
CA SER A 236 11.23 3.31 -16.24
C SER A 236 12.35 4.30 -15.89
N GLN A 237 12.53 4.60 -14.59
CA GLN A 237 13.56 5.55 -14.13
C GLN A 237 14.94 4.91 -13.89
N ARG A 238 15.06 3.57 -13.94
CA ARG A 238 16.32 2.89 -13.57
C ARG A 238 17.53 3.37 -14.35
N ILE A 239 17.45 3.36 -15.69
CA ILE A 239 18.56 3.78 -16.55
C ILE A 239 18.88 5.25 -16.32
N ILE A 240 17.84 6.10 -16.23
CA ILE A 240 18.01 7.54 -15.99
C ILE A 240 18.74 7.79 -14.67
N MET A 241 18.37 7.07 -13.60
CA MET A 241 19.05 7.18 -12.30
C MET A 241 20.50 6.70 -12.36
N GLN A 242 20.80 5.65 -13.11
CA GLN A 242 22.17 5.15 -13.30
C GLN A 242 23.03 6.15 -14.05
N ASP A 243 22.52 6.72 -15.14
CA ASP A 243 23.21 7.75 -15.91
C ASP A 243 23.48 9.00 -15.06
N GLN A 244 22.49 9.45 -14.30
CA GLN A 244 22.65 10.56 -13.35
C GLN A 244 23.71 10.25 -12.27
N ALA A 245 23.77 9.01 -11.77
CA ALA A 245 24.77 8.64 -10.76
C ALA A 245 26.19 8.69 -11.31
N ILE A 246 26.40 8.31 -12.58
CA ILE A 246 27.68 8.42 -13.29
C ILE A 246 28.02 9.89 -13.51
N GLU A 247 27.09 10.68 -14.05
CA GLU A 247 27.28 12.10 -14.35
C GLU A 247 27.66 12.91 -13.12
N LEU A 248 26.99 12.62 -11.97
CA LEU A 248 27.24 13.30 -10.71
C LEU A 248 28.40 12.70 -9.89
N GLY A 249 29.08 11.66 -10.41
CA GLY A 249 30.27 11.06 -9.79
C GLY A 249 29.99 10.30 -8.49
N VAL A 250 28.78 9.74 -8.32
CA VAL A 250 28.39 9.01 -7.12
C VAL A 250 28.09 7.52 -7.34
N ASN A 251 28.23 7.03 -8.56
CA ASN A 251 27.90 5.66 -8.94
C ASN A 251 28.56 4.59 -8.05
N ASP A 252 29.82 4.76 -7.67
CA ASP A 252 30.55 3.81 -6.81
C ASP A 252 30.01 3.73 -5.37
N SER A 253 29.14 4.67 -5.00
CA SER A 253 28.46 4.70 -3.71
C SER A 253 27.00 4.25 -3.78
N VAL A 254 26.54 3.77 -4.94
CA VAL A 254 25.17 3.29 -5.16
C VAL A 254 25.18 1.81 -5.46
N GLU A 255 24.44 1.03 -4.70
CA GLU A 255 24.22 -0.40 -4.93
C GLU A 255 22.85 -0.62 -5.56
N TRP A 256 22.82 -1.21 -6.75
CA TRP A 256 21.63 -1.48 -7.55
C TRP A 256 21.20 -2.94 -7.42
N MET A 257 20.15 -3.21 -6.62
CA MET A 257 19.67 -4.58 -6.37
C MET A 257 18.68 -5.10 -7.43
N GLY A 258 18.13 -4.20 -8.26
CA GLY A 258 17.05 -4.58 -9.16
C GLY A 258 15.79 -5.01 -8.43
N ARG A 259 14.87 -5.63 -9.17
CA ARG A 259 13.62 -6.16 -8.60
C ARG A 259 13.91 -7.34 -7.69
N GLN A 260 13.38 -7.29 -6.47
CA GLN A 260 13.52 -8.35 -5.47
C GLN A 260 12.18 -9.02 -5.16
N GLU A 261 12.24 -10.28 -4.75
CA GLU A 261 11.08 -11.00 -4.24
C GLU A 261 10.72 -10.51 -2.83
N GLN A 262 9.45 -10.61 -2.48
CA GLN A 262 8.95 -10.11 -1.21
C GLN A 262 9.59 -10.83 -0.01
N SER A 263 9.98 -12.09 -0.16
CA SER A 263 10.73 -12.88 0.83
C SER A 263 12.09 -12.29 1.20
N HIS A 264 12.73 -11.57 0.30
CA HIS A 264 14.05 -10.97 0.51
C HIS A 264 13.98 -9.53 1.06
N LEU A 265 12.82 -8.88 1.03
CA LEU A 265 12.71 -7.47 1.40
C LEU A 265 13.11 -7.22 2.86
N GLN A 266 12.77 -8.13 3.78
CA GLN A 266 13.13 -7.96 5.19
C GLN A 266 14.64 -7.78 5.39
N SER A 267 15.46 -8.65 4.79
CA SER A 267 16.92 -8.56 4.90
C SER A 267 17.50 -7.31 4.24
N LEU A 268 16.83 -6.78 3.21
CA LEU A 268 17.22 -5.54 2.55
C LEU A 268 16.89 -4.32 3.42
N TYR A 269 15.71 -4.29 4.06
CA TYR A 269 15.39 -3.24 5.04
C TYR A 269 16.35 -3.27 6.26
N ASP A 270 16.83 -4.44 6.66
CA ASP A 270 17.82 -4.54 7.75
C ASP A 270 19.13 -3.81 7.44
N ARG A 271 19.48 -3.69 6.15
CA ARG A 271 20.68 -2.97 5.67
C ARG A 271 20.45 -1.46 5.55
N VAL A 272 19.19 -1.00 5.52
CA VAL A 272 18.85 0.44 5.35
C VAL A 272 18.70 1.13 6.69
N ASP A 273 19.41 2.24 6.89
CA ASP A 273 19.31 3.08 8.09
C ASP A 273 18.24 4.16 7.93
N ILE A 274 18.26 4.86 6.79
CA ILE A 274 17.31 5.92 6.46
C ILE A 274 16.60 5.53 5.14
N LEU A 275 15.30 5.33 5.20
CA LEU A 275 14.48 4.95 4.05
C LEU A 275 13.88 6.20 3.40
N LEU A 276 14.13 6.39 2.11
CA LEU A 276 13.68 7.53 1.33
C LEU A 276 12.41 7.18 0.55
N MET A 277 11.37 8.03 0.68
CA MET A 277 10.10 7.89 -0.01
C MET A 277 9.65 9.22 -0.63
N PRO A 278 10.30 9.71 -1.69
CA PRO A 278 10.00 11.02 -2.29
C PRO A 278 8.80 10.98 -3.24
N SER A 279 7.77 10.22 -2.92
CA SER A 279 6.60 9.95 -3.77
C SER A 279 5.84 11.23 -4.12
N ARG A 280 5.35 11.32 -5.37
CA ARG A 280 4.38 12.33 -5.85
C ARG A 280 2.94 11.92 -5.59
N SER A 281 2.71 10.63 -5.37
CA SER A 281 1.40 10.10 -5.00
C SER A 281 1.58 8.81 -4.21
N GLU A 282 0.91 8.72 -3.06
CA GLU A 282 0.94 7.55 -2.19
C GLU A 282 -0.40 7.37 -1.48
N GLY A 283 -1.00 6.20 -1.60
CA GLY A 283 -2.28 5.91 -0.95
C GLY A 283 -2.14 5.70 0.55
N PHE A 284 -1.11 4.95 0.96
CA PHE A 284 -0.87 4.61 2.36
C PHE A 284 0.61 4.73 2.75
N GLY A 285 1.49 4.04 2.05
CA GLY A 285 2.91 3.96 2.37
C GLY A 285 3.30 2.62 3.01
N LEU A 286 3.01 1.50 2.33
CA LEU A 286 3.39 0.16 2.81
C LEU A 286 4.89 0.07 3.05
N THR A 287 5.70 0.58 2.13
CA THR A 287 7.15 0.64 2.25
C THR A 287 7.60 1.38 3.53
N ALA A 288 6.85 2.42 3.96
CA ALA A 288 7.16 3.11 5.22
C ALA A 288 7.00 2.18 6.43
N ILE A 289 5.85 1.49 6.53
CA ILE A 289 5.63 0.57 7.66
C ILE A 289 6.55 -0.64 7.62
N GLU A 290 6.91 -1.14 6.43
CA GLU A 290 7.90 -2.21 6.27
C GLU A 290 9.29 -1.77 6.77
N GLY A 291 9.75 -0.60 6.37
CA GLY A 291 11.01 -0.03 6.86
C GLY A 291 11.00 0.26 8.36
N MET A 292 9.91 0.86 8.87
CA MET A 292 9.73 1.11 10.31
C MET A 292 9.77 -0.18 11.12
N ALA A 293 9.18 -1.26 10.61
CA ALA A 293 9.21 -2.58 11.27
C ALA A 293 10.63 -3.15 11.39
N ARG A 294 11.56 -2.71 10.55
CA ARG A 294 12.98 -3.09 10.60
C ARG A 294 13.87 -2.02 11.25
N GLY A 295 13.25 -0.96 11.81
CA GLY A 295 13.96 0.10 12.51
C GLY A 295 14.60 1.16 11.61
N CYS A 296 14.22 1.22 10.32
CA CYS A 296 14.62 2.31 9.44
C CYS A 296 13.96 3.62 9.90
N VAL A 297 14.70 4.73 9.84
CA VAL A 297 14.07 6.07 9.95
C VAL A 297 13.56 6.47 8.57
N VAL A 298 12.27 6.74 8.45
CA VAL A 298 11.65 7.09 7.17
C VAL A 298 11.71 8.59 6.94
N VAL A 299 12.21 9.01 5.77
CA VAL A 299 12.11 10.38 5.24
C VAL A 299 11.20 10.33 4.02
N ALA A 300 10.02 10.93 4.13
CA ALA A 300 8.97 10.80 3.13
C ALA A 300 8.40 12.15 2.68
N SER A 301 7.83 12.19 1.48
CA SER A 301 7.07 13.35 1.00
C SER A 301 5.83 13.59 1.84
N ASN A 302 5.49 14.86 2.06
CA ASN A 302 4.26 15.27 2.74
C ASN A 302 3.05 15.18 1.79
N ILE A 303 2.69 13.97 1.34
CA ILE A 303 1.60 13.73 0.36
C ILE A 303 0.78 12.48 0.69
N GLY A 304 -0.47 12.47 0.26
CA GLY A 304 -1.36 11.30 0.33
C GLY A 304 -1.51 10.78 1.75
N GLY A 305 -1.31 9.47 1.95
CA GLY A 305 -1.34 8.82 3.27
C GLY A 305 -0.05 8.90 4.07
N LEU A 306 1.07 9.36 3.48
CA LEU A 306 2.36 9.37 4.17
C LEU A 306 2.38 10.19 5.48
N PRO A 307 1.78 11.40 5.56
CA PRO A 307 1.74 12.16 6.82
C PRO A 307 1.02 11.44 7.96
N GLU A 308 0.05 10.61 7.61
CA GLU A 308 -0.71 9.83 8.59
C GLU A 308 0.11 8.65 9.14
N VAL A 309 0.93 8.03 8.27
CA VAL A 309 1.76 6.88 8.61
C VAL A 309 3.10 7.30 9.24
N VAL A 310 3.77 8.29 8.66
CA VAL A 310 5.13 8.69 9.10
C VAL A 310 5.12 9.55 10.36
N LYS A 311 4.06 10.32 10.64
CA LYS A 311 3.95 11.19 11.83
C LYS A 311 5.20 12.03 12.04
N ASP A 312 5.33 13.10 11.30
CA ASP A 312 6.49 13.98 11.25
C ASP A 312 7.07 14.33 12.64
N GLY A 313 8.39 14.21 12.75
CA GLY A 313 9.14 14.47 13.98
C GLY A 313 8.90 13.45 15.12
N LYS A 314 7.98 12.46 14.95
CA LYS A 314 7.65 11.46 15.98
C LYS A 314 8.22 10.09 15.68
N VAL A 315 7.99 9.57 14.45
CA VAL A 315 8.41 8.23 14.02
C VAL A 315 9.18 8.26 12.69
N GLY A 316 9.33 9.41 12.08
CA GLY A 316 10.05 9.69 10.86
C GLY A 316 10.03 11.19 10.57
N LEU A 317 10.44 11.59 9.38
CA LEU A 317 10.46 12.99 8.94
C LEU A 317 9.72 13.13 7.61
N LEU A 318 9.08 14.28 7.42
CA LEU A 318 8.44 14.66 6.18
C LEU A 318 9.19 15.80 5.50
N HIS A 319 9.24 15.76 4.18
CA HIS A 319 9.72 16.87 3.35
C HIS A 319 8.64 17.33 2.38
N GLN A 320 8.77 18.54 1.87
CA GLN A 320 7.87 19.07 0.84
C GLN A 320 7.99 18.22 -0.43
N THR A 321 6.85 17.93 -1.05
CA THR A 321 6.80 17.15 -2.28
C THR A 321 7.55 17.88 -3.39
N GLU A 322 8.39 17.14 -4.15
CA GLU A 322 9.24 17.66 -5.23
C GLU A 322 10.39 18.60 -4.79
N ASP A 323 10.59 18.79 -3.51
CA ASP A 323 11.65 19.65 -2.98
C ASP A 323 12.87 18.82 -2.55
N VAL A 324 13.89 18.82 -3.42
CA VAL A 324 15.15 18.11 -3.18
C VAL A 324 15.93 18.74 -2.02
N GLU A 325 15.87 20.08 -1.87
CA GLU A 325 16.61 20.78 -0.81
C GLU A 325 16.02 20.46 0.56
N ASP A 326 14.71 20.46 0.69
CA ASP A 326 14.06 20.07 1.94
C ASP A 326 14.31 18.60 2.26
N MET A 327 14.23 17.69 1.27
CA MET A 327 14.58 16.28 1.48
C MET A 327 16.04 16.14 1.98
N VAL A 328 16.98 16.85 1.38
CA VAL A 328 18.39 16.88 1.80
C VAL A 328 18.48 17.39 3.24
N ALA A 329 17.81 18.50 3.58
CA ALA A 329 17.85 19.07 4.94
C ALA A 329 17.30 18.09 5.99
N GLN A 330 16.22 17.36 5.69
CA GLN A 330 15.69 16.34 6.60
C GLN A 330 16.70 15.21 6.82
N ILE A 331 17.34 14.71 5.76
CA ILE A 331 18.37 13.66 5.88
C ILE A 331 19.58 14.18 6.66
N GLN A 332 20.08 15.39 6.38
CA GLN A 332 21.18 16.02 7.11
C GLN A 332 20.89 16.08 8.62
N SER A 333 19.68 16.49 8.99
CA SER A 333 19.26 16.56 10.40
C SER A 333 19.38 15.22 11.13
N LEU A 334 19.24 14.11 10.42
CA LEU A 334 19.42 12.76 10.96
C LEU A 334 20.90 12.35 11.03
N LEU A 335 21.69 12.71 10.01
CA LEU A 335 23.12 12.43 9.99
C LEU A 335 23.87 13.19 11.08
N GLU A 336 23.46 14.42 11.38
CA GLU A 336 24.08 15.30 12.36
C GLU A 336 23.60 15.06 13.81
N ASN A 337 22.42 14.46 13.99
CA ASN A 337 21.85 14.20 15.31
C ASN A 337 21.52 12.72 15.51
N ARG A 338 22.52 11.92 15.80
CA ARG A 338 22.38 10.49 16.03
C ARG A 338 21.42 10.13 17.15
N VAL A 339 21.39 10.89 18.22
CA VAL A 339 20.47 10.65 19.35
C VAL A 339 19.02 10.75 18.87
N ARG A 340 18.70 11.77 18.08
CA ARG A 340 17.39 11.95 17.45
C ARG A 340 17.07 10.79 16.50
N THR A 341 18.03 10.35 15.69
CA THR A 341 17.86 9.24 14.72
C THR A 341 17.52 7.94 15.43
N ILE A 342 18.27 7.61 16.50
CA ILE A 342 17.99 6.43 17.33
C ILE A 342 16.60 6.54 17.98
N GLN A 343 16.23 7.72 18.48
CA GLN A 343 14.92 7.91 19.10
C GLN A 343 13.76 7.74 18.09
N LEU A 344 13.88 8.29 16.87
CA LEU A 344 12.88 8.13 15.82
C LEU A 344 12.75 6.67 15.41
N SER A 345 13.85 5.95 15.24
CA SER A 345 13.86 4.51 14.95
C SER A 345 13.14 3.71 16.03
N ARG A 346 13.45 3.99 17.32
CA ARG A 346 12.78 3.34 18.45
C ARG A 346 11.28 3.62 18.49
N ASN A 347 10.90 4.86 18.29
CA ASN A 347 9.50 5.27 18.24
C ASN A 347 8.77 4.58 17.07
N ALA A 348 9.43 4.46 15.91
CA ALA A 348 8.88 3.79 14.73
C ALA A 348 8.61 2.29 15.00
N LEU A 349 9.55 1.59 15.65
CA LEU A 349 9.38 0.18 16.04
C LEU A 349 8.16 -0.02 16.98
N LEU A 350 7.95 0.88 17.93
CA LEU A 350 6.80 0.81 18.83
C LEU A 350 5.50 1.14 18.08
N TYR A 351 5.53 2.17 17.25
CA TYR A 351 4.37 2.69 16.54
C TYR A 351 3.85 1.72 15.48
N VAL A 352 4.74 1.01 14.78
CA VAL A 352 4.35 0.15 13.66
C VAL A 352 3.48 -1.04 14.09
N SER A 353 3.48 -1.40 15.37
CA SER A 353 2.64 -2.46 15.93
C SER A 353 1.13 -2.23 15.76
N GLN A 354 0.71 -0.98 15.53
CA GLN A 354 -0.70 -0.69 15.23
C GLN A 354 -1.11 -1.18 13.83
N PHE A 355 -0.16 -1.38 12.93
CA PHE A 355 -0.37 -1.88 11.58
C PHE A 355 -0.11 -3.40 11.48
N SER A 356 -0.12 -4.11 12.60
CA SER A 356 0.13 -5.55 12.59
C SER A 356 -0.95 -6.29 11.81
N PHE A 357 -0.57 -7.42 11.22
CA PHE A 357 -1.49 -8.28 10.48
C PHE A 357 -2.64 -8.78 11.36
N GLU A 358 -2.38 -9.09 12.64
CA GLU A 358 -3.37 -9.59 13.58
C GLU A 358 -4.48 -8.55 13.84
N LYS A 359 -4.11 -7.26 14.04
CA LYS A 359 -5.09 -6.18 14.21
C LYS A 359 -5.95 -5.98 12.97
N TYR A 360 -5.31 -6.03 11.80
CA TYR A 360 -5.99 -5.95 10.51
C TYR A 360 -6.97 -7.12 10.31
N ALA A 361 -6.51 -8.34 10.58
CA ALA A 361 -7.32 -9.54 10.46
C ALA A 361 -8.53 -9.51 11.41
N THR A 362 -8.30 -9.14 12.67
CA THR A 362 -9.37 -8.98 13.67
C THR A 362 -10.40 -7.94 13.23
N ALA A 363 -9.95 -6.79 12.74
CA ALA A 363 -10.85 -5.72 12.27
C ALA A 363 -11.75 -6.20 11.12
N PHE A 364 -11.18 -6.85 10.11
CA PHE A 364 -11.96 -7.34 8.98
C PHE A 364 -12.85 -8.53 9.35
N CYS A 365 -12.37 -9.52 10.11
CA CYS A 365 -13.21 -10.64 10.56
C CYS A 365 -14.43 -10.15 11.35
N ASN A 366 -14.22 -9.26 12.31
CA ASN A 366 -15.33 -8.64 13.07
C ASN A 366 -16.29 -7.86 12.17
N LEU A 367 -15.78 -7.15 11.16
CA LEU A 367 -16.59 -6.43 10.19
C LEU A 367 -17.51 -7.39 9.42
N TYR A 368 -16.96 -8.48 8.90
CA TYR A 368 -17.71 -9.45 8.11
C TYR A 368 -18.79 -10.16 8.93
N GLU A 369 -18.51 -10.54 10.18
CA GLU A 369 -19.47 -11.15 11.09
C GLU A 369 -20.67 -10.24 11.35
N ARG A 370 -20.46 -8.92 11.44
CA ARG A 370 -21.52 -7.95 11.71
C ARG A 370 -22.39 -7.59 10.51
N ILE A 371 -21.91 -7.84 9.29
CA ILE A 371 -22.64 -7.52 8.06
C ILE A 371 -23.53 -8.69 7.61
N ASN A 372 -23.20 -9.88 8.04
CA ASN A 372 -23.95 -11.10 7.75
C ASN A 372 -25.20 -11.16 8.65
#